data_5ab7a64b3647778f24a115f30bad55ba
#
_entry.id   5ab7a64b3647778f24a115f30bad55ba
#
_cell.length_a   1.000
_cell.length_b   1.000
_cell.length_c   1.000
_cell.angle_alpha   90.00
_cell.angle_beta   90.00
_cell.angle_gamma   90.00
#
_symmetry.space_group_name_H-M   'P 1'
#
loop_
_entity.id
_entity.type
_entity.pdbx_description
1 polymer ?
#
loop_
_entity_poly.entity_id
_entity_poly.type
_entity_poly.pdbx_seq_one_letter_code
_entity_poly.pdbx_strand_id
1 'polypeptide(L)'
;MPTPVPKRPLFGELGLPQIAQIGFAVRDLDASIAFYEPLFGPFKKTPPEFAIQAASYKGQPRSPYELAIAFGHSGDVEIELIQWVSGDTPHRDFLESGREGMHHVQFRVDDCDAWTKKLNDVGYETVWYDRLRPDIAYSYMERPGDPLLVEFLEYPASGDATEPLPD
;
A
#
# COMPACT_ATOMS: atom_id res chain seq x y z
N MET A 1 -4.75 31.22 25.42
CA MET A 1 -4.14 31.33 24.09
C MET A 1 -4.35 30.00 23.38
N PRO A 2 -4.95 29.95 22.19
CA PRO A 2 -5.02 28.72 21.46
C PRO A 2 -3.60 28.28 21.08
N THR A 3 -3.27 27.01 21.31
CA THR A 3 -2.02 26.40 20.89
C THR A 3 -1.89 26.59 19.36
N PRO A 4 -0.79 27.13 18.83
CA PRO A 4 -0.65 27.28 17.41
C PRO A 4 -0.75 25.91 16.75
N VAL A 5 -1.69 25.77 15.82
CA VAL A 5 -1.77 24.59 14.94
C VAL A 5 -0.42 24.51 14.22
N PRO A 6 0.31 23.40 14.33
CA PRO A 6 1.57 23.27 13.61
C PRO A 6 1.28 23.49 12.13
N LYS A 7 2.03 24.41 11.50
CA LYS A 7 1.96 24.59 10.05
C LYS A 7 2.26 23.24 9.43
N ARG A 8 1.24 22.64 8.81
CA ARG A 8 1.46 21.47 7.95
C ARG A 8 2.46 21.91 6.88
N PRO A 9 3.48 21.09 6.59
CA PRO A 9 4.34 21.38 5.45
C PRO A 9 3.43 21.59 4.23
N LEU A 10 3.72 22.63 3.48
CA LEU A 10 3.02 22.89 2.22
C LEU A 10 3.21 21.68 1.30
N PHE A 11 2.19 21.40 0.51
CA PHE A 11 2.22 20.34 -0.49
C PHE A 11 3.52 20.42 -1.29
N GLY A 12 4.30 19.32 -1.28
CA GLY A 12 5.56 19.25 -2.00
C GLY A 12 6.84 19.53 -1.19
N GLU A 13 6.76 20.00 0.06
CA GLU A 13 7.97 20.23 0.88
C GLU A 13 8.79 18.97 1.14
N LEU A 14 8.15 17.79 1.21
CA LEU A 14 8.84 16.51 1.34
C LEU A 14 9.42 16.01 0.02
N GLY A 15 9.00 16.58 -1.12
CA GLY A 15 9.44 16.15 -2.43
C GLY A 15 8.92 14.79 -2.86
N LEU A 16 7.72 14.39 -2.39
CA LEU A 16 7.07 13.15 -2.80
C LEU A 16 6.83 13.15 -4.31
N PRO A 17 7.04 12.01 -5.00
CA PRO A 17 6.66 11.85 -6.39
C PRO A 17 5.14 11.88 -6.56
N GLN A 18 4.66 11.72 -7.79
CA GLN A 18 3.24 11.54 -8.07
C GLN A 18 2.72 10.26 -7.41
N ILE A 19 1.46 10.27 -6.96
CA ILE A 19 0.77 9.05 -6.54
C ILE A 19 0.78 8.06 -7.71
N ALA A 20 1.31 6.87 -7.47
CA ALA A 20 1.40 5.80 -8.45
C ALA A 20 0.22 4.84 -8.38
N GLN A 21 -0.36 4.64 -7.18
CA GLN A 21 -1.43 3.68 -6.96
C GLN A 21 -2.37 4.15 -5.86
N ILE A 22 -3.64 3.77 -5.99
CA ILE A 22 -4.65 3.87 -4.94
C ILE A 22 -5.13 2.45 -4.64
N GLY A 23 -4.94 1.99 -3.41
CA GLY A 23 -5.34 0.67 -2.95
C GLY A 23 -6.67 0.69 -2.21
N PHE A 24 -7.52 -0.28 -2.53
CA PHE A 24 -8.81 -0.53 -1.90
C PHE A 24 -8.78 -1.88 -1.20
N ALA A 25 -9.12 -1.93 0.08
CA ALA A 25 -9.37 -3.18 0.77
C ALA A 25 -10.85 -3.55 0.61
N VAL A 26 -11.10 -4.74 0.09
CA VAL A 26 -12.44 -5.22 -0.27
C VAL A 26 -12.71 -6.60 0.33
N ARG A 27 -13.99 -6.91 0.59
CA ARG A 27 -14.41 -8.19 1.19
C ARG A 27 -14.56 -9.29 0.17
N ASP A 28 -14.93 -8.94 -1.06
CA ASP A 28 -15.16 -9.85 -2.17
C ASP A 28 -14.52 -9.26 -3.43
N LEU A 29 -13.41 -9.85 -3.87
CA LEU A 29 -12.64 -9.35 -5.00
C LEU A 29 -13.43 -9.41 -6.30
N ASP A 30 -14.15 -10.49 -6.56
CA ASP A 30 -14.90 -10.67 -7.82
C ASP A 30 -16.08 -9.70 -7.90
N ALA A 31 -16.81 -9.53 -6.82
CA ALA A 31 -17.88 -8.55 -6.75
C ALA A 31 -17.34 -7.11 -6.90
N SER A 32 -16.19 -6.82 -6.31
CA SER A 32 -15.55 -5.50 -6.42
C SER A 32 -15.02 -5.24 -7.82
N ILE A 33 -14.42 -6.24 -8.49
CA ILE A 33 -14.04 -6.13 -9.91
C ILE A 33 -15.25 -5.77 -10.75
N ALA A 34 -16.35 -6.52 -10.63
CA ALA A 34 -17.56 -6.26 -11.39
C ALA A 34 -18.12 -4.85 -11.13
N PHE A 35 -18.05 -4.38 -9.90
CA PHE A 35 -18.50 -3.05 -9.51
C PHE A 35 -17.63 -1.92 -10.09
N TYR A 36 -16.31 -2.07 -10.06
CA TYR A 36 -15.36 -1.04 -10.49
C TYR A 36 -14.92 -1.14 -11.94
N GLU A 37 -15.22 -2.25 -12.65
CA GLU A 37 -14.86 -2.45 -14.06
C GLU A 37 -15.25 -1.28 -14.98
N PRO A 38 -16.48 -0.70 -14.86
CA PRO A 38 -16.87 0.43 -15.70
C PRO A 38 -16.07 1.71 -15.44
N LEU A 39 -15.43 1.83 -14.29
CA LEU A 39 -14.69 3.04 -13.89
C LEU A 39 -13.19 2.90 -14.16
N PHE A 40 -12.61 1.74 -13.86
CA PHE A 40 -11.15 1.56 -13.79
C PHE A 40 -10.65 0.31 -14.53
N GLY A 41 -11.55 -0.45 -15.17
CA GLY A 41 -11.18 -1.66 -15.88
C GLY A 41 -10.45 -1.42 -17.20
N PRO A 42 -9.97 -2.50 -17.85
CA PRO A 42 -10.14 -3.89 -17.40
C PRO A 42 -9.26 -4.23 -16.21
N PHE A 43 -9.78 -5.03 -15.28
CA PHE A 43 -8.99 -5.52 -14.14
C PHE A 43 -8.29 -6.83 -14.48
N LYS A 44 -7.04 -6.96 -14.04
CA LYS A 44 -6.23 -8.17 -14.13
C LYS A 44 -5.95 -8.69 -12.73
N LYS A 45 -6.33 -9.93 -12.45
CA LYS A 45 -5.97 -10.61 -11.19
C LYS A 45 -4.51 -11.05 -11.23
N THR A 46 -3.85 -10.97 -10.07
CA THR A 46 -2.53 -11.58 -9.89
C THR A 46 -2.66 -13.08 -9.66
N PRO A 47 -1.63 -13.87 -10.02
CA PRO A 47 -1.58 -15.27 -9.65
C PRO A 47 -1.58 -15.47 -8.13
N PRO A 48 -2.22 -16.54 -7.60
CA PRO A 48 -2.31 -16.78 -6.15
C PRO A 48 -0.95 -16.94 -5.44
N GLU A 49 0.04 -17.47 -6.12
CA GLU A 49 1.42 -17.65 -5.61
C GLU A 49 2.12 -16.35 -5.26
N PHE A 50 1.58 -15.23 -5.76
CA PHE A 50 2.08 -13.89 -5.46
C PHE A 50 1.76 -13.42 -4.07
N ALA A 51 0.82 -14.05 -3.42
CA ALA A 51 0.12 -13.54 -2.27
C ALA A 51 0.60 -14.13 -0.95
N ILE A 52 1.61 -15.03 -0.96
CA ILE A 52 2.07 -15.70 0.26
C ILE A 52 3.50 -15.27 0.55
N GLN A 53 3.64 -14.23 1.34
CA GLN A 53 4.95 -13.74 1.78
C GLN A 53 4.96 -13.49 3.28
N ALA A 54 6.14 -13.31 3.83
CA ALA A 54 6.30 -12.98 5.24
C ALA A 54 6.76 -11.52 5.37
N ALA A 55 6.03 -10.75 6.15
CA ALA A 55 6.32 -9.34 6.41
C ALA A 55 6.34 -9.07 7.90
N SER A 56 7.12 -8.07 8.32
CA SER A 56 7.00 -7.55 9.67
C SER A 56 5.75 -6.67 9.77
N TYR A 57 4.96 -6.91 10.80
CA TYR A 57 3.72 -6.21 11.05
C TYR A 57 3.68 -5.67 12.48
N LYS A 58 3.54 -4.34 12.61
CA LYS A 58 3.55 -3.64 13.91
C LYS A 58 4.71 -4.06 14.81
N GLY A 59 5.91 -4.17 14.22
CA GLY A 59 7.13 -4.56 14.94
C GLY A 59 7.21 -6.03 15.36
N GLN A 60 6.25 -6.87 14.98
CA GLN A 60 6.28 -8.31 15.25
C GLN A 60 7.10 -9.05 14.18
N PRO A 61 7.63 -10.25 14.52
CA PRO A 61 8.34 -11.08 13.56
C PRO A 61 7.49 -11.37 12.32
N ARG A 62 8.17 -11.60 11.20
CA ARG A 62 7.53 -11.98 9.94
C ARG A 62 6.60 -13.18 10.13
N SER A 63 5.39 -13.06 9.61
CA SER A 63 4.41 -14.13 9.51
C SER A 63 3.85 -14.22 8.10
N PRO A 64 3.51 -15.43 7.61
CA PRO A 64 2.90 -15.58 6.30
C PRO A 64 1.53 -14.90 6.25
N TYR A 65 1.18 -14.38 5.10
CA TYR A 65 -0.12 -13.81 4.80
C TYR A 65 -0.56 -14.20 3.38
N GLU A 66 -1.84 -14.08 3.10
CA GLU A 66 -2.40 -14.29 1.78
C GLU A 66 -3.38 -13.16 1.43
N LEU A 67 -3.18 -12.56 0.27
CA LEU A 67 -4.03 -11.54 -0.32
C LEU A 67 -4.43 -11.97 -1.73
N ALA A 68 -5.68 -11.73 -2.11
CA ALA A 68 -6.12 -11.83 -3.50
C ALA A 68 -6.20 -10.42 -4.07
N ILE A 69 -5.52 -10.17 -5.19
CA ILE A 69 -5.27 -8.84 -5.72
C ILE A 69 -5.69 -8.76 -7.20
N ALA A 70 -6.24 -7.61 -7.58
CA ALA A 70 -6.49 -7.26 -8.96
C ALA A 70 -6.12 -5.80 -9.23
N PHE A 71 -5.62 -5.53 -10.43
CA PHE A 71 -5.19 -4.21 -10.87
C PHE A 71 -6.01 -3.68 -12.01
N GLY A 72 -6.48 -2.45 -11.90
CA GLY A 72 -7.04 -1.62 -12.95
C GLY A 72 -6.31 -0.27 -13.01
N HIS A 73 -6.80 0.69 -13.75
CA HIS A 73 -6.13 1.96 -13.95
C HIS A 73 -7.09 3.14 -14.05
N SER A 74 -6.58 4.31 -13.65
CA SER A 74 -7.14 5.61 -13.97
C SER A 74 -6.02 6.49 -14.55
N GLY A 75 -5.88 6.49 -15.87
CA GLY A 75 -4.70 7.09 -16.52
C GLY A 75 -3.42 6.40 -16.05
N ASP A 76 -2.47 7.19 -15.56
CA ASP A 76 -1.19 6.68 -15.05
C ASP A 76 -1.26 6.19 -13.59
N VAL A 77 -2.42 6.31 -12.93
CA VAL A 77 -2.61 5.83 -11.56
C VAL A 77 -3.19 4.42 -11.60
N GLU A 78 -2.48 3.49 -10.97
CA GLU A 78 -2.97 2.13 -10.80
C GLU A 78 -4.05 2.07 -9.72
N ILE A 79 -5.09 1.29 -9.96
CA ILE A 79 -6.15 1.01 -8.99
C ILE A 79 -5.99 -0.44 -8.55
N GLU A 80 -5.69 -0.64 -7.29
CA GLU A 80 -5.50 -1.96 -6.70
C GLU A 80 -6.70 -2.36 -5.84
N LEU A 81 -7.27 -3.51 -6.11
CA LEU A 81 -8.29 -4.13 -5.25
C LEU A 81 -7.67 -5.28 -4.49
N ILE A 82 -7.76 -5.26 -3.17
CA ILE A 82 -7.13 -6.24 -2.29
C ILE A 82 -8.18 -6.88 -1.39
N GLN A 83 -8.36 -8.19 -1.55
CA GLN A 83 -9.11 -9.01 -0.60
C GLN A 83 -8.14 -9.71 0.35
N TRP A 84 -8.31 -9.48 1.65
CA TRP A 84 -7.59 -10.24 2.66
C TRP A 84 -8.12 -11.68 2.73
N VAL A 85 -7.22 -12.65 2.69
CA VAL A 85 -7.54 -14.08 2.80
C VAL A 85 -7.08 -14.62 4.16
N SER A 86 -5.82 -14.36 4.53
CA SER A 86 -5.27 -14.81 5.80
C SER A 86 -4.05 -14.02 6.25
N GLY A 87 -3.68 -14.18 7.52
CA GLY A 87 -2.48 -13.61 8.10
C GLY A 87 -2.64 -12.18 8.63
N ASP A 88 -1.58 -11.66 9.22
CA ASP A 88 -1.55 -10.35 9.85
C ASP A 88 -1.16 -9.28 8.83
N THR A 89 -2.11 -8.45 8.43
CA THR A 89 -1.91 -7.36 7.47
C THR A 89 -2.72 -6.13 7.84
N PRO A 90 -2.33 -4.92 7.39
CA PRO A 90 -3.14 -3.71 7.58
C PRO A 90 -4.54 -3.82 6.96
N HIS A 91 -4.67 -4.60 5.89
CA HIS A 91 -5.95 -4.83 5.19
C HIS A 91 -6.95 -5.57 6.07
N ARG A 92 -6.48 -6.61 6.83
CA ARG A 92 -7.31 -7.29 7.81
C ARG A 92 -7.86 -6.32 8.84
N ASP A 93 -7.00 -5.54 9.48
CA ASP A 93 -7.41 -4.61 10.53
C ASP A 93 -8.41 -3.58 10.02
N PHE A 94 -8.22 -3.09 8.80
CA PHE A 94 -9.14 -2.17 8.15
C PHE A 94 -10.53 -2.81 7.96
N LEU A 95 -10.58 -4.02 7.40
CA LEU A 95 -11.84 -4.73 7.16
C LEU A 95 -12.53 -5.15 8.46
N GLU A 96 -11.77 -5.62 9.45
CA GLU A 96 -12.31 -5.99 10.77
C GLU A 96 -12.84 -4.80 11.56
N SER A 97 -12.32 -3.59 11.30
CA SER A 97 -12.87 -2.36 11.87
C SER A 97 -14.24 -1.94 11.28
N GLY A 98 -14.77 -2.72 10.33
CA GLY A 98 -16.05 -2.44 9.66
C GLY A 98 -15.93 -1.53 8.44
N ARG A 99 -14.70 -1.17 8.03
CA ARG A 99 -14.43 -0.35 6.85
C ARG A 99 -14.25 -1.21 5.61
N GLU A 100 -14.49 -0.63 4.46
CA GLU A 100 -14.25 -1.19 3.13
C GLU A 100 -14.04 -0.05 2.14
N GLY A 101 -13.19 -0.21 1.16
CA GLY A 101 -12.92 0.82 0.16
C GLY A 101 -11.49 1.36 0.23
N MET A 102 -11.29 2.65 -0.05
CA MET A 102 -9.97 3.26 -0.10
C MET A 102 -9.19 3.00 1.20
N HIS A 103 -8.02 2.43 1.06
CA HIS A 103 -7.18 1.97 2.16
C HIS A 103 -5.83 2.71 2.21
N HIS A 104 -5.15 2.84 1.07
CA HIS A 104 -3.84 3.48 0.99
C HIS A 104 -3.62 4.21 -0.32
N VAL A 105 -2.64 5.10 -0.30
CA VAL A 105 -2.02 5.66 -1.50
C VAL A 105 -0.56 5.22 -1.56
N GLN A 106 -0.09 4.85 -2.75
CA GLN A 106 1.28 4.39 -2.95
C GLN A 106 2.09 5.40 -3.74
N PHE A 107 3.33 5.57 -3.31
CA PHE A 107 4.36 6.30 -4.03
C PHE A 107 5.46 5.33 -4.48
N ARG A 108 5.79 5.35 -5.76
CA ARG A 108 6.93 4.60 -6.26
C ARG A 108 8.21 5.41 -6.01
N VAL A 109 9.17 4.80 -5.32
CA VAL A 109 10.39 5.46 -4.86
C VAL A 109 11.61 4.65 -5.24
N ASP A 110 12.77 5.29 -5.23
CA ASP A 110 14.06 4.68 -5.52
C ASP A 110 14.77 4.12 -4.27
N ASP A 111 14.34 4.54 -3.07
CA ASP A 111 14.89 4.10 -1.79
C ASP A 111 13.78 4.10 -0.74
N CYS A 112 13.18 2.92 -0.54
CA CYS A 112 12.08 2.74 0.40
C CYS A 112 12.49 3.05 1.84
N ASP A 113 13.72 2.68 2.24
CA ASP A 113 14.20 2.89 3.61
C ASP A 113 14.41 4.37 3.90
N ALA A 114 14.98 5.11 2.95
CA ALA A 114 15.15 6.56 3.09
C ALA A 114 13.82 7.30 3.20
N TRP A 115 12.83 6.94 2.39
CA TRP A 115 11.50 7.53 2.46
C TRP A 115 10.73 7.15 3.71
N THR A 116 10.84 5.90 4.15
CA THR A 116 10.28 5.44 5.44
C THR A 116 10.83 6.28 6.59
N LYS A 117 12.16 6.48 6.62
CA LYS A 117 12.78 7.33 7.63
C LYS A 117 12.28 8.78 7.57
N LYS A 118 12.16 9.37 6.37
CA LYS A 118 11.63 10.75 6.23
C LYS A 118 10.22 10.89 6.80
N LEU A 119 9.35 9.92 6.57
CA LEU A 119 8.01 9.94 7.14
C LEU A 119 8.02 9.72 8.66
N ASN A 120 8.86 8.83 9.17
CA ASN A 120 9.03 8.66 10.62
C ASN A 120 9.45 9.99 11.29
N ASP A 121 10.34 10.75 10.67
CA ASP A 121 10.82 12.02 11.19
C ASP A 121 9.71 13.10 11.27
N VAL A 122 8.61 12.93 10.54
CA VAL A 122 7.44 13.84 10.57
C VAL A 122 6.20 13.25 11.25
N GLY A 123 6.37 12.17 12.01
CA GLY A 123 5.34 11.62 12.90
C GLY A 123 4.50 10.47 12.35
N TYR A 124 4.94 9.84 11.27
CA TYR A 124 4.37 8.57 10.82
C TYR A 124 5.06 7.39 11.50
N GLU A 125 4.33 6.31 11.66
CA GLU A 125 4.82 5.03 12.19
C GLU A 125 4.79 3.97 11.09
N THR A 126 5.83 3.12 11.05
CA THR A 126 5.87 2.00 10.11
C THR A 126 5.03 0.85 10.66
N VAL A 127 3.99 0.45 9.93
CA VAL A 127 3.08 -0.62 10.37
C VAL A 127 3.28 -1.94 9.63
N TRP A 128 3.78 -1.89 8.41
CA TRP A 128 4.03 -3.09 7.61
C TRP A 128 5.23 -2.85 6.69
N TYR A 129 6.23 -3.74 6.73
CA TYR A 129 7.47 -3.57 5.98
C TYR A 129 8.05 -4.92 5.58
N ASP A 130 8.53 -5.01 4.35
CA ASP A 130 9.45 -6.05 3.93
C ASP A 130 10.44 -5.56 2.87
N ARG A 131 11.65 -6.11 2.91
CA ARG A 131 12.62 -6.03 1.83
C ARG A 131 12.77 -7.41 1.23
N LEU A 132 12.14 -7.59 0.08
CA LEU A 132 12.07 -8.89 -0.61
C LEU A 132 13.35 -9.20 -1.35
N ARG A 133 13.99 -8.16 -1.88
CA ARG A 133 15.25 -8.20 -2.63
C ARG A 133 16.02 -6.90 -2.36
N PRO A 134 17.32 -6.83 -2.73
CA PRO A 134 18.08 -5.58 -2.60
C PRO A 134 17.43 -4.37 -3.29
N ASP A 135 16.68 -4.61 -4.36
CA ASP A 135 16.02 -3.62 -5.21
C ASP A 135 14.47 -3.61 -5.12
N ILE A 136 13.90 -4.39 -4.19
CA ILE A 136 12.43 -4.46 -3.99
C ILE A 136 12.11 -4.41 -2.51
N ALA A 137 11.40 -3.38 -2.10
CA ALA A 137 10.89 -3.22 -0.74
C ALA A 137 9.57 -2.47 -0.73
N TYR A 138 8.75 -2.72 0.28
CA TYR A 138 7.57 -1.91 0.54
C TYR A 138 7.47 -1.54 2.02
N SER A 139 6.80 -0.45 2.28
CA SER A 139 6.58 0.08 3.62
C SER A 139 5.22 0.76 3.68
N TYR A 140 4.38 0.33 4.63
CA TYR A 140 3.12 1.00 4.94
C TYR A 140 3.30 1.86 6.18
N MET A 141 2.94 3.12 6.05
CA MET A 141 3.11 4.15 7.08
C MET A 141 1.76 4.65 7.54
N GLU A 142 1.59 4.77 8.84
CA GLU A 142 0.37 5.30 9.44
C GLU A 142 0.71 6.52 10.30
N ARG A 143 -0.21 7.49 10.33
CA ARG A 143 -0.12 8.63 11.22
C ARG A 143 -1.24 8.54 12.26
N PRO A 144 -0.95 8.66 13.57
CA PRO A 144 -1.98 8.66 14.59
C PRO A 144 -3.10 9.68 14.30
N GLY A 145 -4.34 9.21 14.28
CA GLY A 145 -5.52 10.05 14.03
C GLY A 145 -5.83 10.29 12.54
N ASP A 146 -5.06 9.71 11.61
CA ASP A 146 -5.34 9.75 10.18
C ASP A 146 -5.62 8.32 9.68
N PRO A 147 -6.80 8.04 9.10
CA PRO A 147 -7.12 6.70 8.62
C PRO A 147 -6.40 6.31 7.32
N LEU A 148 -5.80 7.28 6.60
CA LEU A 148 -5.11 7.01 5.36
C LEU A 148 -3.73 6.41 5.64
N LEU A 149 -3.46 5.27 5.02
CA LEU A 149 -2.12 4.69 4.98
C LEU A 149 -1.35 5.23 3.76
N VAL A 150 -0.06 5.46 3.95
CA VAL A 150 0.88 5.80 2.89
C VAL A 150 1.77 4.59 2.65
N GLU A 151 1.86 4.15 1.39
CA GLU A 151 2.77 3.08 1.00
C GLU A 151 3.92 3.63 0.18
N PHE A 152 5.13 3.20 0.48
CA PHE A 152 6.29 3.32 -0.40
C PHE A 152 6.59 1.96 -1.03
N LEU A 153 6.75 1.95 -2.35
CA LEU A 153 7.19 0.79 -3.09
C LEU A 153 8.48 1.13 -3.85
N GLU A 154 9.57 0.45 -3.47
CA GLU A 154 10.82 0.41 -4.23
C GLU A 154 10.75 -0.79 -5.19
N TYR A 155 10.93 -0.52 -6.48
CA TYR A 155 10.85 -1.53 -7.51
C TYR A 155 11.76 -1.12 -8.68
N PRO A 156 12.48 -2.04 -9.35
CA PRO A 156 13.34 -1.70 -10.47
C PRO A 156 12.59 -0.93 -11.56
N ALA A 157 13.22 0.10 -12.11
CA ALA A 157 12.62 0.96 -13.13
C ALA A 157 12.20 0.21 -14.41
N SER A 158 12.78 -0.95 -14.67
CA SER A 158 12.47 -1.84 -15.79
C SER A 158 11.40 -2.90 -15.46
N GLY A 159 10.92 -2.95 -14.20
CA GLY A 159 9.96 -3.94 -13.73
C GLY A 159 8.52 -3.41 -13.77
N ASP A 160 7.60 -4.25 -14.21
CA ASP A 160 6.17 -4.06 -13.98
C ASP A 160 5.82 -4.58 -12.58
N ALA A 161 5.28 -3.73 -11.71
CA ALA A 161 4.87 -4.11 -10.36
C ALA A 161 3.72 -5.13 -10.34
N THR A 162 3.07 -5.33 -11.48
CA THR A 162 2.04 -6.36 -11.67
C THR A 162 2.61 -7.71 -12.11
N GLU A 163 3.89 -7.78 -12.43
CA GLU A 163 4.56 -9.04 -12.77
C GLU A 163 5.04 -9.75 -11.50
N PRO A 164 5.01 -11.11 -11.51
CA PRO A 164 5.57 -11.91 -10.43
C PRO A 164 7.01 -11.51 -10.13
N LEU A 165 7.35 -11.46 -8.84
CA LEU A 165 8.74 -11.37 -8.43
C LEU A 165 9.47 -12.57 -9.02
N PRO A 166 10.58 -12.38 -9.75
CA PRO A 166 11.37 -13.49 -10.20
C PRO A 166 11.89 -14.28 -9.00
N ASP A 167 11.90 -15.61 -9.10
CA ASP A 167 12.43 -16.54 -8.10
C ASP A 167 13.88 -16.22 -7.67
#